data_08dd0202f7d67d3292106934810b95eb
#
_entry.id   08dd0202f7d67d3292106934810b95eb
#
_cell.length_a   1.000
_cell.length_b   1.000
_cell.length_c   1.000
_cell.angle_alpha   90.00
_cell.angle_beta   90.00
_cell.angle_gamma   90.00
#
_symmetry.space_group_name_H-M   'P 1'
#
loop_
_entity.id
_entity.type
_entity.pdbx_description
1 polymer ?
#
loop_
_entity_poly.entity_id
_entity_poly.type
_entity_poly.pdbx_seq_one_letter_code
_entity_poly.pdbx_strand_id
1 'polypeptide(L)'
;MSDRILKAGTVITMDPDRPRAEAVAVSDGRIVAVGSLADCRTAAPDAEVVDTGAATLLPGFVEPHSHPVMSGIATRPPARSIAPWDAPTWSDVEKIFDDAKAGTDP
;
A
#
# COMPACT_ATOMS: atom_id res chain seq x y z
N MET A 1 -2.83 -23.06 -7.42
CA MET A 1 -3.66 -22.12 -6.62
C MET A 1 -5.11 -22.36 -7.01
N SER A 2 -6.04 -22.39 -6.08
CA SER A 2 -7.48 -22.53 -6.41
C SER A 2 -7.98 -21.23 -7.05
N ASP A 3 -8.83 -21.35 -8.06
CA ASP A 3 -9.47 -20.22 -8.72
C ASP A 3 -10.43 -19.52 -7.77
N ARG A 4 -10.49 -18.19 -7.82
CA ARG A 4 -11.29 -17.37 -6.90
C ARG A 4 -11.92 -16.18 -7.60
N ILE A 5 -13.11 -15.84 -7.16
CA ILE A 5 -13.74 -14.56 -7.47
C ILE A 5 -13.79 -13.74 -6.17
N LEU A 6 -13.08 -12.64 -6.15
CA LEU A 6 -13.11 -11.68 -5.05
C LEU A 6 -14.22 -10.69 -5.30
N LYS A 7 -15.32 -10.77 -4.53
CA LYS A 7 -16.42 -9.79 -4.55
C LYS A 7 -16.21 -8.78 -3.41
N ALA A 8 -16.41 -7.50 -3.68
CA ALA A 8 -16.23 -6.43 -2.71
C ALA A 8 -17.35 -5.39 -2.80
N GLY A 9 -17.47 -4.56 -1.78
CA GLY A 9 -18.39 -3.41 -1.81
C GLY A 9 -18.02 -2.42 -2.91
N THR A 10 -16.73 -2.29 -3.21
CA THR A 10 -16.19 -1.55 -4.36
C THR A 10 -14.86 -2.13 -4.77
N VAL A 11 -14.66 -2.34 -6.07
CA VAL A 11 -13.34 -2.60 -6.67
C VAL A 11 -12.90 -1.33 -7.37
N ILE A 12 -11.75 -0.77 -7.00
CA ILE A 12 -11.10 0.34 -7.71
C ILE A 12 -10.12 -0.28 -8.71
N THR A 13 -10.38 -0.10 -9.99
CA THR A 13 -9.67 -0.82 -11.05
C THR A 13 -8.37 -0.15 -11.49
N MET A 14 -8.23 1.15 -11.23
CA MET A 14 -7.20 2.04 -11.78
C MET A 14 -7.28 2.21 -13.31
N ASP A 15 -8.34 1.71 -13.95
CA ASP A 15 -8.65 1.91 -15.35
C ASP A 15 -9.55 3.16 -15.49
N PRO A 16 -9.13 4.22 -16.23
CA PRO A 16 -9.91 5.45 -16.37
C PRO A 16 -11.25 5.24 -17.09
N ASP A 17 -11.32 4.27 -17.99
CA ASP A 17 -12.55 3.98 -18.74
C ASP A 17 -13.57 3.19 -17.91
N ARG A 18 -13.10 2.49 -16.89
CA ARG A 18 -13.92 1.67 -16.00
C ARG A 18 -13.40 1.72 -14.57
N PRO A 19 -13.47 2.86 -13.90
CA PRO A 19 -12.79 3.09 -12.62
C PRO A 19 -13.31 2.26 -11.44
N ARG A 20 -14.51 1.67 -11.57
CA ARG A 20 -15.13 0.85 -10.52
C ARG A 20 -15.69 -0.45 -11.08
N ALA A 21 -15.63 -1.50 -10.25
CA ALA A 21 -16.22 -2.80 -10.51
C ALA A 21 -16.81 -3.39 -9.23
N GLU A 22 -17.46 -4.55 -9.33
CA GLU A 22 -18.03 -5.32 -8.23
C GLU A 22 -17.12 -6.48 -7.81
N ALA A 23 -16.46 -7.12 -8.77
CA ALA A 23 -15.69 -8.33 -8.55
C ALA A 23 -14.45 -8.44 -9.46
N VAL A 24 -13.52 -9.30 -9.02
CA VAL A 24 -12.32 -9.70 -9.77
C VAL A 24 -12.24 -11.22 -9.76
N ALA A 25 -12.13 -11.83 -10.93
CA ALA A 25 -11.89 -13.27 -11.09
C ALA A 25 -10.40 -13.53 -11.30
N VAL A 26 -9.87 -14.48 -10.53
CA VAL A 26 -8.47 -14.94 -10.61
C VAL A 26 -8.47 -16.43 -10.89
N SER A 27 -7.77 -16.82 -11.95
CA SER A 27 -7.54 -18.22 -12.33
C SER A 27 -6.06 -18.41 -12.65
N ASP A 28 -5.47 -19.49 -12.21
CA ASP A 28 -4.04 -19.80 -12.36
C ASP A 28 -3.11 -18.65 -11.93
N GLY A 29 -3.49 -17.92 -10.89
CA GLY A 29 -2.73 -16.77 -10.37
C GLY A 29 -2.78 -15.51 -11.23
N ARG A 30 -3.67 -15.44 -12.22
CA ARG A 30 -3.87 -14.29 -13.11
C ARG A 30 -5.28 -13.74 -12.99
N ILE A 31 -5.44 -12.44 -13.11
CA ILE A 31 -6.74 -11.79 -13.26
C ILE A 31 -7.27 -12.12 -14.65
N VAL A 32 -8.43 -12.80 -14.72
CA VAL A 32 -9.09 -13.20 -15.96
C VAL A 32 -10.32 -12.36 -16.27
N ALA A 33 -10.92 -11.73 -15.26
CA ALA A 33 -12.01 -10.77 -15.46
C ALA A 33 -12.06 -9.75 -14.30
N VAL A 34 -12.51 -8.53 -14.63
CA VAL A 34 -12.84 -7.46 -13.68
C VAL A 34 -14.16 -6.84 -14.16
N GLY A 35 -15.19 -6.84 -13.32
CA GLY A 35 -16.50 -6.33 -13.73
C GLY A 35 -17.59 -6.66 -12.72
N SER A 36 -18.77 -7.03 -13.23
CA SER A 36 -19.85 -7.57 -12.40
C SER A 36 -19.51 -8.98 -11.89
N LEU A 37 -20.16 -9.40 -10.81
CA LEU A 37 -20.05 -10.77 -10.34
C LEU A 37 -20.46 -11.79 -11.44
N ALA A 38 -21.45 -11.44 -12.26
CA ALA A 38 -21.90 -12.29 -13.36
C ALA A 38 -20.81 -12.47 -14.44
N ASP A 39 -20.12 -11.39 -14.83
CA ASP A 39 -19.02 -11.45 -15.79
C ASP A 39 -17.87 -12.31 -15.25
N CYS A 40 -17.53 -12.13 -13.97
CA CYS A 40 -16.50 -12.92 -13.31
C CYS A 40 -16.85 -14.40 -13.24
N ARG A 41 -18.11 -14.76 -12.97
CA ARG A 41 -18.57 -16.16 -12.98
C ARG A 41 -18.56 -16.76 -14.37
N THR A 42 -18.80 -15.97 -15.40
CA THR A 42 -18.69 -16.44 -16.78
C THR A 42 -17.24 -16.76 -17.15
N ALA A 43 -16.30 -15.93 -16.69
CA ALA A 43 -14.87 -16.11 -16.98
C ALA A 43 -14.21 -17.22 -16.12
N ALA A 44 -14.74 -17.49 -14.93
CA ALA A 44 -14.24 -18.51 -14.00
C ALA A 44 -15.42 -19.24 -13.31
N PRO A 45 -16.11 -20.15 -14.03
CA PRO A 45 -17.37 -20.74 -13.58
C PRO A 45 -17.22 -21.60 -12.32
N ASP A 46 -16.09 -22.27 -12.15
CA ASP A 46 -15.80 -23.16 -11.03
C ASP A 46 -15.07 -22.48 -9.86
N ALA A 47 -14.81 -21.17 -9.97
CA ALA A 47 -14.08 -20.42 -8.96
C ALA A 47 -14.90 -20.21 -7.68
N GLU A 48 -14.26 -20.35 -6.54
CA GLU A 48 -14.83 -20.01 -5.24
C GLU A 48 -15.10 -18.49 -5.15
N VAL A 49 -16.30 -18.10 -4.74
CA VAL A 49 -16.62 -16.69 -4.48
C VAL A 49 -16.26 -16.34 -3.04
N VAL A 50 -15.33 -15.42 -2.88
CA VAL A 50 -14.95 -14.84 -1.61
C VAL A 50 -15.58 -13.45 -1.51
N ASP A 51 -16.62 -13.29 -0.69
CA ASP A 51 -17.30 -12.01 -0.46
C ASP A 51 -16.61 -11.27 0.70
N THR A 52 -16.03 -10.11 0.42
CA THR A 52 -15.37 -9.26 1.43
C THR A 52 -16.32 -8.23 2.04
N GLY A 53 -17.63 -8.31 1.74
CA GLY A 53 -18.64 -7.42 2.26
C GLY A 53 -18.47 -5.98 1.77
N ALA A 54 -18.48 -5.03 2.68
CA ALA A 54 -18.36 -3.59 2.38
C ALA A 54 -16.92 -3.12 2.11
N ALA A 55 -15.92 -4.01 2.10
CA ALA A 55 -14.52 -3.64 1.87
C ALA A 55 -14.30 -3.07 0.47
N THR A 56 -13.27 -2.25 0.33
CA THR A 56 -12.78 -1.76 -0.96
C THR A 56 -11.57 -2.60 -1.38
N LEU A 57 -11.63 -3.15 -2.58
CA LEU A 57 -10.55 -3.90 -3.20
C LEU A 57 -9.76 -3.00 -4.15
N LEU A 58 -8.44 -3.01 -4.03
CA LEU A 58 -7.51 -2.27 -4.90
C LEU A 58 -6.43 -3.21 -5.43
N PRO A 59 -5.78 -2.88 -6.56
CA PRO A 59 -4.51 -3.51 -6.94
C PRO A 59 -3.45 -3.35 -5.84
N GLY A 60 -2.56 -4.33 -5.71
CA GLY A 60 -1.42 -4.24 -4.82
C GLY A 60 -0.57 -3.01 -5.13
N PHE A 61 -0.06 -2.35 -4.10
CA PHE A 61 0.80 -1.19 -4.29
C PHE A 61 2.15 -1.61 -4.84
N VAL A 62 2.65 -0.83 -5.80
CA VAL A 62 4.00 -0.93 -6.33
C VAL A 62 4.75 0.31 -5.91
N GLU A 63 5.80 0.15 -5.14
CA GLU A 63 6.70 1.24 -4.74
C GLU A 63 7.83 1.37 -5.79
N PRO A 64 7.76 2.37 -6.70
CA PRO A 64 8.71 2.50 -7.79
C PRO A 64 10.05 3.12 -7.35
N HIS A 65 10.09 3.74 -6.17
CA HIS A 65 11.28 4.41 -5.64
C HIS A 65 11.30 4.39 -4.13
N SER A 66 12.10 3.53 -3.55
CA SER A 66 12.20 3.40 -2.09
C SER A 66 13.64 3.16 -1.63
N HIS A 67 13.97 3.69 -0.48
CA HIS A 67 15.26 3.51 0.19
C HIS A 67 15.07 2.85 1.57
N PRO A 68 14.52 1.63 1.66
CA PRO A 68 14.11 1.04 2.94
C PRO A 68 15.28 0.87 3.93
N VAL A 69 16.45 0.49 3.43
CA VAL A 69 17.66 0.34 4.27
C VAL A 69 18.15 1.71 4.77
N MET A 70 18.27 2.69 3.87
CA MET A 70 18.70 4.05 4.23
C MET A 70 17.70 4.71 5.19
N SER A 71 16.41 4.58 4.92
CA SER A 71 15.38 5.10 5.81
C SER A 71 15.41 4.43 7.17
N GLY A 72 15.63 3.11 7.23
CA GLY A 72 15.77 2.37 8.48
C GLY A 72 16.99 2.82 9.32
N ILE A 73 18.09 3.20 8.68
CA ILE A 73 19.28 3.75 9.35
C ILE A 73 19.01 5.20 9.78
N ALA A 74 18.46 6.04 8.89
CA ALA A 74 18.27 7.46 9.14
C ALA A 74 17.21 7.77 10.21
N THR A 75 16.29 6.83 10.49
CA THR A 75 15.22 7.02 11.49
C THR A 75 15.49 6.39 12.85
N ARG A 76 16.68 5.82 13.06
CA ARG A 76 17.05 5.16 14.32
C ARG A 76 18.31 5.75 14.93
N PRO A 77 18.44 5.73 16.27
CA PRO A 77 19.69 6.13 16.93
C PRO A 77 20.91 5.39 16.35
N PRO A 78 22.04 6.06 16.21
CA PRO A 78 22.37 7.41 16.66
C PRO A 78 21.89 8.55 15.73
N ALA A 79 21.30 8.24 14.55
CA ALA A 79 20.75 9.26 13.67
C ALA A 79 19.61 10.03 14.36
N ARG A 80 19.49 11.32 14.05
CA ARG A 80 18.45 12.20 14.56
C ARG A 80 17.69 12.82 13.41
N SER A 81 16.36 12.79 13.47
CA SER A 81 15.53 13.39 12.45
C SER A 81 15.44 14.90 12.65
N ILE A 82 15.64 15.64 11.56
CA ILE A 82 15.38 17.09 11.46
C ILE A 82 14.27 17.36 10.43
N ALA A 83 13.45 16.35 10.15
CA ALA A 83 12.34 16.49 9.23
C ALA A 83 11.31 17.50 9.76
N PRO A 84 10.56 18.22 8.89
CA PRO A 84 9.66 19.28 9.33
C PRO A 84 8.54 18.84 10.29
N TRP A 85 8.19 17.55 10.30
CA TRP A 85 7.21 16.99 11.25
C TRP A 85 7.80 16.68 12.63
N ASP A 86 9.14 16.52 12.75
CA ASP A 86 9.86 16.29 14.01
C ASP A 86 10.46 17.58 14.55
N ALA A 87 10.89 18.50 13.67
CA ALA A 87 11.52 19.75 13.96
C ALA A 87 10.86 20.87 13.12
N PRO A 88 9.65 21.33 13.47
CA PRO A 88 8.88 22.28 12.67
C PRO A 88 9.45 23.70 12.63
N THR A 89 10.33 24.06 13.58
CA THR A 89 10.98 25.36 13.63
C THR A 89 12.49 25.24 13.59
N TRP A 90 13.18 26.34 13.22
CA TRP A 90 14.64 26.40 13.26
C TRP A 90 15.18 26.19 14.68
N SER A 91 14.49 26.69 15.69
CA SER A 91 14.87 26.48 17.09
C SER A 91 14.82 25.00 17.50
N ASP A 92 13.90 24.21 16.96
CA ASP A 92 13.86 22.77 17.21
C ASP A 92 15.07 22.07 16.59
N VAL A 93 15.47 22.49 15.37
CA VAL A 93 16.67 21.98 14.71
C VAL A 93 17.93 22.31 15.52
N GLU A 94 18.10 23.56 15.98
CA GLU A 94 19.24 23.99 16.81
C GLU A 94 19.33 23.16 18.09
N LYS A 95 18.21 22.94 18.76
CA LYS A 95 18.16 22.09 19.96
C LYS A 95 18.61 20.66 19.70
N ILE A 96 18.19 20.06 18.57
CA ILE A 96 18.63 18.69 18.21
C ILE A 96 20.15 18.65 17.99
N PHE A 97 20.74 19.68 17.38
CA PHE A 97 22.19 19.78 17.22
C PHE A 97 22.93 19.96 18.54
N ASP A 98 22.43 20.78 19.44
CA ASP A 98 23.04 21.01 20.72
C ASP A 98 22.97 19.75 21.62
N ASP A 99 21.83 19.06 21.62
CA ASP A 99 21.69 17.77 22.31
C ASP A 99 22.61 16.69 21.71
N ALA A 100 22.85 16.73 20.39
CA ALA A 100 23.79 15.82 19.74
C ALA A 100 25.24 16.08 20.15
N LYS A 101 25.66 17.35 20.22
CA LYS A 101 26.99 17.75 20.69
C LYS A 101 27.23 17.38 22.14
N ALA A 102 26.24 17.58 23.01
CA ALA A 102 26.32 17.26 24.43
C ALA A 102 26.47 15.75 24.71
N GLY A 103 26.02 14.90 23.79
CA GLY A 103 26.13 13.43 23.88
C GLY A 103 27.36 12.84 23.21
N THR A 104 28.20 13.63 22.57
CA THR A 104 29.49 13.20 22.00
C THR A 104 30.59 13.51 23.03
N ASP A 105 31.11 12.47 23.67
CA ASP A 105 32.35 12.56 24.40
C ASP A 105 33.48 12.89 23.40
N PRO A 106 34.41 13.84 23.68
CA PRO A 106 35.49 14.23 22.78
C PRO A 106 36.50 13.11 22.53
#